data_0b89ab9dce4d0fdff87d05fc1d7a2ee0
#
_entry.id   0b89ab9dce4d0fdff87d05fc1d7a2ee0
#
_cell.length_a   1.000
_cell.length_b   1.000
_cell.length_c   1.000
_cell.angle_alpha   90.00
_cell.angle_beta   90.00
_cell.angle_gamma   90.00
#
_symmetry.space_group_name_H-M   'P 1'
#
loop_
_entity.id
_entity.type
_entity.pdbx_description
1 polymer ?
#
loop_
_entity_poly.entity_id
_entity_poly.type
_entity_poly.pdbx_seq_one_letter_code
_entity_poly.pdbx_strand_id
1 'polypeptide(L)'
;MTKKLLLICILVFTSSACYPSEVTTYYFIRHAEKLRIDKTDQNPKLNEEGLKRSEVWRTVFSNVNFDAVYSTDYSRTKLTAKATADSKNLPILLYDPNDMYSDSFQRKTSGQTVLVVGHSNTTNVFANKALGEEKYGQIDDNNNSNLYIVTVIDEKPSSVLLKIN
;
A
#
# COMPACT_ATOMS: atom_id res chain seq x y z
N MET A 1 9.40 -47.19 60.33
CA MET A 1 10.03 -46.89 59.01
C MET A 1 9.14 -45.89 58.29
N THR A 2 9.45 -44.61 58.39
CA THR A 2 8.67 -43.51 57.79
C THR A 2 9.23 -43.19 56.38
N LYS A 3 8.43 -43.48 55.32
CA LYS A 3 8.80 -43.15 53.93
C LYS A 3 8.60 -41.64 53.72
N LYS A 4 9.69 -40.89 53.51
CA LYS A 4 9.68 -39.50 53.07
C LYS A 4 9.32 -39.45 51.60
N LEU A 5 8.15 -38.90 51.27
CA LEU A 5 7.72 -38.61 49.87
C LEU A 5 8.39 -37.31 49.44
N LEU A 6 9.34 -37.42 48.50
CA LEU A 6 10.02 -36.27 47.90
C LEU A 6 9.12 -35.70 46.78
N LEU A 7 8.47 -34.55 47.03
CA LEU A 7 7.68 -33.85 46.04
C LEU A 7 8.59 -33.01 45.14
N ILE A 8 8.85 -33.48 43.93
CA ILE A 8 9.62 -32.72 42.90
C ILE A 8 8.65 -31.76 42.23
N CYS A 9 8.70 -30.45 42.56
CA CYS A 9 8.01 -29.39 41.80
C CYS A 9 8.76 -29.12 40.51
N ILE A 10 8.23 -29.58 39.37
CA ILE A 10 8.75 -29.20 38.04
C ILE A 10 8.25 -27.80 37.73
N LEU A 11 9.14 -26.81 37.83
CA LEU A 11 8.85 -25.43 37.39
C LEU A 11 8.89 -25.42 35.84
N VAL A 12 7.75 -25.43 35.20
CA VAL A 12 7.61 -25.22 33.75
C VAL A 12 7.83 -23.75 33.47
N PHE A 13 9.04 -23.36 33.05
CA PHE A 13 9.28 -22.02 32.50
C PHE A 13 8.65 -21.95 31.12
N THR A 14 7.46 -21.38 31.01
CA THR A 14 6.90 -20.94 29.73
C THR A 14 7.64 -19.68 29.28
N SER A 15 8.68 -19.83 28.47
CA SER A 15 9.29 -18.71 27.77
C SER A 15 8.25 -18.17 26.76
N SER A 16 7.63 -17.04 27.07
CA SER A 16 6.86 -16.27 26.07
C SER A 16 7.85 -15.80 25.00
N ALA A 17 7.91 -16.50 23.88
CA ALA A 17 8.65 -16.03 22.72
C ALA A 17 7.97 -14.72 22.26
N CYS A 18 8.64 -13.59 22.43
CA CYS A 18 8.24 -12.32 21.84
C CYS A 18 8.55 -12.42 20.34
N TYR A 19 7.53 -12.76 19.54
CA TYR A 19 7.64 -12.66 18.10
C TYR A 19 7.55 -11.17 17.72
N PRO A 20 8.43 -10.67 16.83
CA PRO A 20 8.30 -9.30 16.35
C PRO A 20 6.95 -9.16 15.63
N SER A 21 6.23 -8.07 15.92
CA SER A 21 4.97 -7.75 15.24
C SER A 21 5.22 -7.61 13.75
N GLU A 22 4.42 -8.29 12.94
CA GLU A 22 4.46 -8.13 11.49
C GLU A 22 3.74 -6.82 11.12
N VAL A 23 4.46 -5.90 10.48
CA VAL A 23 3.95 -4.60 10.08
C VAL A 23 3.94 -4.50 8.57
N THR A 24 2.75 -4.38 7.99
CA THR A 24 2.57 -4.10 6.56
C THR A 24 2.05 -2.67 6.40
N THR A 25 2.67 -1.87 5.54
CA THR A 25 2.22 -0.50 5.27
C THR A 25 1.98 -0.28 3.78
N TYR A 26 0.77 0.12 3.45
CA TYR A 26 0.36 0.46 2.09
C TYR A 26 0.23 1.97 1.93
N TYR A 27 0.79 2.49 0.83
CA TYR A 27 0.64 3.85 0.36
C TYR A 27 -0.16 3.82 -0.93
N PHE A 28 -1.41 4.25 -0.90
CA PHE A 28 -2.27 4.25 -2.07
C PHE A 28 -2.39 5.67 -2.63
N ILE A 29 -2.10 5.82 -3.92
CA ILE A 29 -2.30 7.05 -4.66
C ILE A 29 -3.06 6.80 -5.97
N ARG A 30 -3.78 7.80 -6.43
CA ARG A 30 -4.35 7.82 -7.77
C ARG A 30 -3.27 8.22 -8.78
N HIS A 31 -3.41 7.74 -10.04
CA HIS A 31 -2.58 8.27 -11.13
C HIS A 31 -2.65 9.80 -11.20
N ALA A 32 -1.56 10.43 -11.61
CA ALA A 32 -1.46 11.87 -11.81
C ALA A 32 -2.30 12.35 -13.02
N GLU A 33 -2.25 13.63 -13.32
CA GLU A 33 -3.05 14.30 -14.36
C GLU A 33 -2.76 13.69 -15.74
N LYS A 34 -3.82 13.22 -16.41
CA LYS A 34 -3.75 12.57 -17.71
C LYS A 34 -4.10 13.52 -18.85
N LEU A 35 -3.65 13.22 -20.07
CA LEU A 35 -4.14 13.85 -21.29
C LEU A 35 -5.64 13.63 -21.43
N ARG A 36 -6.37 14.67 -21.84
CA ARG A 36 -7.83 14.65 -22.04
C ARG A 36 -8.22 15.19 -23.43
N ILE A 37 -7.28 15.20 -24.40
CA ILE A 37 -7.47 15.76 -25.74
C ILE A 37 -8.41 14.87 -26.55
N ASP A 38 -8.17 13.56 -26.52
CA ASP A 38 -8.98 12.56 -27.20
C ASP A 38 -9.83 11.78 -26.18
N LYS A 39 -11.15 11.94 -26.27
CA LYS A 39 -12.11 11.24 -25.41
C LYS A 39 -12.24 9.74 -25.73
N THR A 40 -11.78 9.32 -26.88
CA THR A 40 -11.80 7.92 -27.33
C THR A 40 -10.58 7.14 -26.87
N ASP A 41 -9.50 7.82 -26.46
CA ASP A 41 -8.30 7.17 -25.93
C ASP A 41 -8.59 6.54 -24.55
N GLN A 42 -8.63 5.21 -24.53
CA GLN A 42 -8.88 4.43 -23.32
C GLN A 42 -7.64 4.33 -22.41
N ASN A 43 -6.44 4.65 -22.94
CA ASN A 43 -5.19 4.53 -22.20
C ASN A 43 -4.30 5.78 -22.31
N PRO A 44 -4.82 6.98 -22.01
CA PRO A 44 -4.07 8.22 -22.12
C PRO A 44 -2.85 8.24 -21.18
N LYS A 45 -1.77 8.84 -21.66
CA LYS A 45 -0.57 9.14 -20.88
C LYS A 45 -0.81 10.31 -19.93
N LEU A 46 0.16 10.61 -19.08
CA LEU A 46 0.18 11.83 -18.28
C LEU A 46 0.38 13.06 -19.19
N ASN A 47 -0.22 14.19 -18.79
CA ASN A 47 0.12 15.51 -19.33
C ASN A 47 1.35 16.08 -18.59
N GLU A 48 1.76 17.31 -18.90
CA GLU A 48 2.92 17.94 -18.28
C GLU A 48 2.76 18.12 -16.76
N GLU A 49 1.55 18.47 -16.30
CA GLU A 49 1.23 18.60 -14.89
C GLU A 49 1.35 17.24 -14.18
N GLY A 50 0.84 16.18 -14.79
CA GLY A 50 0.95 14.83 -14.25
C GLY A 50 2.39 14.33 -14.18
N LEU A 51 3.23 14.68 -15.14
CA LEU A 51 4.66 14.37 -15.07
C LEU A 51 5.33 15.10 -13.89
N LYS A 52 5.01 16.39 -13.68
CA LYS A 52 5.48 17.15 -12.51
C LYS A 52 4.99 16.52 -11.20
N ARG A 53 3.73 16.10 -11.13
CA ARG A 53 3.18 15.41 -9.95
C ARG A 53 3.85 14.08 -9.68
N SER A 54 4.25 13.33 -10.70
CA SER A 54 5.05 12.11 -10.53
C SER A 54 6.37 12.40 -9.80
N GLU A 55 7.03 13.53 -10.12
CA GLU A 55 8.24 13.98 -9.42
C GLU A 55 7.95 14.48 -7.99
N VAL A 56 6.79 15.11 -7.76
CA VAL A 56 6.35 15.46 -6.40
C VAL A 56 6.20 14.19 -5.57
N TRP A 57 5.55 13.14 -6.09
CA TRP A 57 5.45 11.86 -5.39
C TRP A 57 6.82 11.25 -5.07
N ARG A 58 7.76 11.26 -6.02
CA ARG A 58 9.14 10.83 -5.78
C ARG A 58 9.78 11.58 -4.60
N THR A 59 9.55 12.89 -4.50
CA THR A 59 10.06 13.74 -3.42
C THR A 59 9.39 13.44 -2.09
N VAL A 60 8.05 13.31 -2.07
CA VAL A 60 7.27 12.95 -0.88
C VAL A 60 7.73 11.60 -0.31
N PHE A 61 8.03 10.66 -1.18
CA PHE A 61 8.47 9.31 -0.79
C PHE A 61 9.99 9.16 -0.66
N SER A 62 10.76 10.25 -0.70
CA SER A 62 12.23 10.18 -0.66
C SER A 62 12.77 9.38 0.54
N ASN A 63 12.15 9.56 1.71
CA ASN A 63 12.54 8.91 2.97
C ASN A 63 11.69 7.65 3.29
N VAL A 64 10.84 7.19 2.38
CA VAL A 64 10.10 5.94 2.55
C VAL A 64 10.88 4.82 1.86
N ASN A 65 11.22 3.77 2.60
CA ASN A 65 11.86 2.58 2.06
C ASN A 65 10.78 1.61 1.57
N PHE A 66 10.45 1.67 0.29
CA PHE A 66 9.52 0.72 -0.31
C PHE A 66 10.20 -0.61 -0.60
N ASP A 67 9.48 -1.70 -0.35
CA ASP A 67 9.86 -3.06 -0.74
C ASP A 67 9.25 -3.43 -2.10
N ALA A 68 8.08 -2.83 -2.46
CA ALA A 68 7.41 -3.09 -3.72
C ALA A 68 6.63 -1.85 -4.21
N VAL A 69 6.52 -1.73 -5.54
CA VAL A 69 5.70 -0.72 -6.22
C VAL A 69 4.74 -1.43 -7.16
N TYR A 70 3.44 -1.26 -6.94
CA TYR A 70 2.37 -1.84 -7.73
C TYR A 70 1.62 -0.79 -8.55
N SER A 71 1.19 -1.17 -9.74
CA SER A 71 0.38 -0.35 -10.65
C SER A 71 -0.62 -1.19 -11.40
N THR A 72 -1.74 -0.63 -11.82
CA THR A 72 -2.55 -1.24 -12.88
C THR A 72 -1.83 -1.14 -14.22
N ASP A 73 -2.23 -1.95 -15.20
CA ASP A 73 -1.62 -1.96 -16.54
C ASP A 73 -2.14 -0.82 -17.43
N TYR A 74 -2.00 0.43 -16.97
CA TYR A 74 -2.33 1.63 -17.74
C TYR A 74 -1.12 2.56 -17.81
N SER A 75 -0.98 3.27 -18.94
CA SER A 75 0.12 4.22 -19.16
C SER A 75 0.21 5.26 -18.04
N ARG A 76 -0.91 5.86 -17.65
CA ARG A 76 -0.99 6.90 -16.63
C ARG A 76 -0.58 6.42 -15.23
N THR A 77 -0.96 5.21 -14.84
CA THR A 77 -0.60 4.66 -13.51
C THR A 77 0.87 4.25 -13.46
N LYS A 78 1.36 3.59 -14.51
CA LYS A 78 2.78 3.23 -14.63
C LYS A 78 3.69 4.46 -14.67
N LEU A 79 3.32 5.51 -15.42
CA LEU A 79 4.09 6.76 -15.48
C LEU A 79 4.07 7.50 -14.13
N THR A 80 2.96 7.46 -13.39
CA THR A 80 2.89 8.04 -12.03
C THR A 80 3.82 7.31 -11.06
N ALA A 81 3.86 5.98 -11.12
CA ALA A 81 4.72 5.16 -10.28
C ALA A 81 6.21 5.29 -10.60
N LYS A 82 6.53 5.58 -11.89
CA LYS A 82 7.88 5.43 -12.46
C LYS A 82 8.95 6.22 -11.71
N ALA A 83 8.74 7.50 -11.46
CA ALA A 83 9.75 8.35 -10.81
C ALA A 83 10.13 7.84 -9.41
N THR A 84 9.13 7.37 -8.64
CA THR A 84 9.36 6.75 -7.34
C THR A 84 10.06 5.39 -7.47
N ALA A 85 9.57 4.51 -8.35
CA ALA A 85 10.12 3.18 -8.57
C ALA A 85 11.60 3.25 -9.01
N ASP A 86 11.92 4.11 -9.99
CA ASP A 86 13.28 4.32 -10.46
C ASP A 86 14.21 4.80 -9.33
N SER A 87 13.75 5.75 -8.49
CA SER A 87 14.54 6.29 -7.38
C SER A 87 14.85 5.27 -6.29
N LYS A 88 14.08 4.18 -6.23
CA LYS A 88 14.25 3.07 -5.27
C LYS A 88 14.86 1.82 -5.92
N ASN A 89 15.18 1.85 -7.21
CA ASN A 89 15.63 0.70 -8.00
C ASN A 89 14.67 -0.49 -7.95
N LEU A 90 13.37 -0.21 -7.90
CA LEU A 90 12.32 -1.24 -7.83
C LEU A 90 11.62 -1.41 -9.19
N PRO A 91 11.25 -2.62 -9.59
CA PRO A 91 10.38 -2.84 -10.72
C PRO A 91 8.95 -2.41 -10.39
N ILE A 92 8.19 -1.99 -11.40
CA ILE A 92 6.75 -1.78 -11.27
C ILE A 92 6.05 -3.12 -11.49
N LEU A 93 5.45 -3.65 -10.45
CA LEU A 93 4.65 -4.88 -10.49
C LEU A 93 3.21 -4.55 -10.88
N LEU A 94 2.55 -5.45 -11.60
CA LEU A 94 1.15 -5.25 -11.99
C LEU A 94 0.19 -5.94 -11.01
N TYR A 95 -0.94 -5.29 -10.77
CA TYR A 95 -2.08 -5.89 -10.05
C TYR A 95 -3.38 -5.76 -10.85
N ASP A 96 -4.30 -6.68 -10.64
CA ASP A 96 -5.64 -6.62 -11.22
C ASP A 96 -6.57 -5.75 -10.34
N PRO A 97 -7.14 -4.64 -10.87
CA PRO A 97 -8.07 -3.82 -10.11
C PRO A 97 -9.39 -4.52 -9.77
N ASN A 98 -9.68 -5.69 -10.37
CA ASN A 98 -10.85 -6.49 -10.02
C ASN A 98 -10.57 -7.47 -8.86
N ASP A 99 -9.30 -7.70 -8.52
CA ASP A 99 -8.85 -8.60 -7.44
C ASP A 99 -7.99 -7.86 -6.39
N MET A 100 -8.44 -6.66 -6.02
CA MET A 100 -7.75 -5.82 -5.04
C MET A 100 -7.81 -6.44 -3.64
N TYR A 101 -6.67 -6.44 -2.93
CA TYR A 101 -6.52 -6.95 -1.57
C TYR A 101 -6.95 -8.42 -1.40
N SER A 102 -6.75 -9.23 -2.44
CA SER A 102 -6.98 -10.68 -2.35
C SER A 102 -6.00 -11.33 -1.37
N ASP A 103 -6.33 -12.53 -0.90
CA ASP A 103 -5.43 -13.33 -0.04
C ASP A 103 -4.04 -13.51 -0.66
N SER A 104 -3.99 -13.63 -2.00
CA SER A 104 -2.72 -13.72 -2.74
C SER A 104 -1.92 -12.43 -2.65
N PHE A 105 -2.57 -11.26 -2.78
CA PHE A 105 -1.92 -9.96 -2.66
C PHE A 105 -1.43 -9.74 -1.23
N GLN A 106 -2.26 -10.02 -0.23
CA GLN A 106 -1.91 -9.89 1.18
C GLN A 106 -0.67 -10.74 1.53
N ARG A 107 -0.67 -12.04 1.16
CA ARG A 107 0.49 -12.91 1.40
C ARG A 107 1.77 -12.43 0.72
N LYS A 108 1.69 -11.88 -0.50
CA LYS A 108 2.86 -11.37 -1.24
C LYS A 108 3.45 -10.09 -0.65
N THR A 109 2.63 -9.31 0.06
CA THR A 109 3.01 -8.00 0.60
C THR A 109 3.12 -7.98 2.12
N SER A 110 2.93 -9.12 2.78
CA SER A 110 3.05 -9.30 4.22
C SER A 110 4.41 -8.82 4.73
N GLY A 111 4.43 -8.00 5.78
CA GLY A 111 5.64 -7.41 6.36
C GLY A 111 6.32 -6.34 5.51
N GLN A 112 5.70 -5.87 4.42
CA GLN A 112 6.30 -4.95 3.46
C GLN A 112 5.73 -3.53 3.56
N THR A 113 6.51 -2.57 3.07
CA THR A 113 6.10 -1.19 2.76
C THR A 113 5.85 -1.09 1.26
N VAL A 114 4.61 -0.85 0.86
CA VAL A 114 4.16 -1.01 -0.53
C VAL A 114 3.53 0.28 -1.06
N LEU A 115 3.98 0.73 -2.25
CA LEU A 115 3.29 1.76 -3.02
C LEU A 115 2.32 1.12 -4.01
N VAL A 116 1.08 1.58 -4.03
CA VAL A 116 0.04 1.13 -4.97
C VAL A 116 -0.53 2.32 -5.72
N VAL A 117 -0.43 2.29 -7.05
CA VAL A 117 -0.95 3.36 -7.92
C VAL A 117 -2.17 2.86 -8.68
N GLY A 118 -3.32 3.51 -8.46
CA GLY A 118 -4.62 3.13 -9.03
C GLY A 118 -5.36 4.29 -9.70
N HIS A 119 -6.68 4.23 -9.67
CA HIS A 119 -7.61 5.17 -10.33
C HIS A 119 -8.56 5.81 -9.32
N SER A 120 -9.36 6.80 -9.75
CA SER A 120 -10.34 7.47 -8.89
C SER A 120 -11.42 6.54 -8.31
N ASN A 121 -11.70 5.45 -9.00
CA ASN A 121 -12.70 4.45 -8.60
C ASN A 121 -12.11 3.19 -7.94
N THR A 122 -10.80 3.10 -7.80
CA THR A 122 -10.15 1.90 -7.25
C THR A 122 -9.23 2.20 -6.07
N THR A 123 -8.59 3.36 -6.02
CA THR A 123 -7.61 3.71 -4.99
C THR A 123 -8.23 3.76 -3.59
N ASN A 124 -9.37 4.46 -3.44
CA ASN A 124 -10.12 4.51 -2.18
C ASN A 124 -10.71 3.15 -1.81
N VAL A 125 -11.20 2.39 -2.80
CA VAL A 125 -11.75 1.04 -2.57
C VAL A 125 -10.67 0.09 -2.09
N PHE A 126 -9.47 0.16 -2.68
CA PHE A 126 -8.35 -0.67 -2.24
C PHE A 126 -7.93 -0.31 -0.79
N ALA A 127 -7.84 1.01 -0.48
CA ALA A 127 -7.56 1.46 0.89
C ALA A 127 -8.62 0.99 1.88
N ASN A 128 -9.91 1.05 1.53
CA ASN A 128 -11.02 0.55 2.34
C ASN A 128 -10.92 -0.97 2.57
N LYS A 129 -10.62 -1.74 1.53
CA LYS A 129 -10.42 -3.19 1.66
C LYS A 129 -9.25 -3.53 2.57
N ALA A 130 -8.13 -2.81 2.46
CA ALA A 130 -6.98 -3.00 3.33
C ALA A 130 -7.26 -2.58 4.78
N LEU A 131 -8.16 -1.59 4.98
CA LEU A 131 -8.59 -1.12 6.29
C LEU A 131 -9.68 -2.02 6.91
N GLY A 132 -10.41 -2.78 6.09
CA GLY A 132 -11.53 -3.62 6.55
C GLY A 132 -12.82 -2.83 6.84
N GLU A 133 -12.89 -1.55 6.42
CA GLU A 133 -14.08 -0.70 6.58
C GLU A 133 -14.26 0.29 5.41
N GLU A 134 -15.50 0.69 5.13
CA GLU A 134 -15.85 1.68 4.10
C GLU A 134 -15.70 3.12 4.62
N LYS A 135 -14.44 3.56 4.84
CA LYS A 135 -14.11 4.86 5.40
C LYS A 135 -14.00 5.96 4.34
N TYR A 136 -13.44 5.63 3.18
CA TYR A 136 -13.09 6.60 2.15
C TYR A 136 -14.09 6.56 1.00
N GLY A 137 -14.77 7.67 0.75
CA GLY A 137 -15.70 7.83 -0.37
C GLY A 137 -14.99 7.97 -1.72
N GLN A 138 -15.79 8.14 -2.77
CA GLN A 138 -15.30 8.31 -4.14
C GLN A 138 -14.36 9.51 -4.26
N ILE A 139 -13.27 9.34 -5.01
CA ILE A 139 -12.30 10.41 -5.30
C ILE A 139 -12.84 11.27 -6.45
N ASP A 140 -12.91 12.60 -6.24
CA ASP A 140 -13.25 13.55 -7.29
C ASP A 140 -12.30 13.41 -8.49
N ASP A 141 -12.83 13.55 -9.72
CA ASP A 141 -12.03 13.36 -10.94
C ASP A 141 -10.91 14.39 -11.14
N ASN A 142 -10.99 15.52 -10.46
CA ASN A 142 -9.94 16.55 -10.43
C ASN A 142 -8.96 16.41 -9.26
N ASN A 143 -9.17 15.42 -8.37
CA ASN A 143 -8.33 15.21 -7.20
C ASN A 143 -7.27 14.14 -7.48
N ASN A 144 -6.03 14.55 -7.69
CA ASN A 144 -4.86 13.69 -7.85
C ASN A 144 -3.87 13.81 -6.67
N SER A 145 -4.30 14.47 -5.56
CA SER A 145 -3.43 14.81 -4.44
C SER A 145 -3.59 13.94 -3.20
N ASN A 146 -4.60 13.06 -3.16
CA ASN A 146 -4.83 12.19 -2.01
C ASN A 146 -3.76 11.11 -1.89
N LEU A 147 -3.24 10.95 -0.67
CA LEU A 147 -2.40 9.85 -0.24
C LEU A 147 -3.08 9.13 0.91
N TYR A 148 -3.48 7.89 0.68
CA TYR A 148 -4.02 7.02 1.73
C TYR A 148 -2.89 6.13 2.25
N ILE A 149 -2.64 6.16 3.54
CA ILE A 149 -1.68 5.28 4.21
C ILE A 149 -2.47 4.33 5.10
N VAL A 150 -2.33 3.04 4.86
CA VAL A 150 -2.94 1.99 5.69
C VAL A 150 -1.84 1.15 6.27
N THR A 151 -1.78 1.08 7.60
CA THR A 151 -0.82 0.24 8.33
C THR A 151 -1.57 -0.88 9.02
N VAL A 152 -1.14 -2.11 8.79
CA VAL A 152 -1.67 -3.34 9.40
C VAL A 152 -0.60 -3.90 10.34
N ILE A 153 -0.91 -4.00 11.63
CA ILE A 153 -0.04 -4.55 12.66
C ILE A 153 -0.78 -5.71 13.32
N ASP A 154 -0.26 -6.92 13.19
CA ASP A 154 -0.88 -8.12 13.77
C ASP A 154 -2.39 -8.20 13.44
N GLU A 155 -2.72 -8.06 12.16
CA GLU A 155 -4.10 -8.05 11.61
C GLU A 155 -4.99 -6.88 12.06
N LYS A 156 -4.43 -5.87 12.74
CA LYS A 156 -5.15 -4.66 13.16
C LYS A 156 -4.81 -3.49 12.23
N PRO A 157 -5.69 -3.11 11.31
CA PRO A 157 -5.45 -2.00 10.41
C PRO A 157 -5.73 -0.65 11.06
N SER A 158 -4.98 0.34 10.63
CA SER A 158 -5.24 1.76 10.89
C SER A 158 -4.94 2.58 9.64
N SER A 159 -5.51 3.78 9.52
CA SER A 159 -5.28 4.58 8.32
C SER A 159 -5.26 6.08 8.56
N VAL A 160 -4.54 6.76 7.68
CA VAL A 160 -4.50 8.23 7.58
C VAL A 160 -4.67 8.64 6.11
N LEU A 161 -5.38 9.76 5.87
CA LEU A 161 -5.48 10.41 4.56
C LEU A 161 -4.77 11.75 4.63
N LEU A 162 -3.80 11.96 3.73
CA LEU A 162 -3.10 13.22 3.52
C LEU A 162 -3.46 13.80 2.15
N LYS A 163 -3.38 15.12 2.00
CA LYS A 163 -3.44 15.82 0.71
C LYS A 163 -2.06 16.42 0.43
N ILE A 164 -1.50 16.06 -0.71
CA ILE A 164 -0.19 16.51 -1.18
C ILE A 164 -0.41 17.48 -2.34
N ASN A 165 -0.23 18.76 -2.10
CA ASN A 165 -0.42 19.85 -3.08
C ASN A 165 0.87 20.16 -3.83
#